data_9c4f6337749be656e8b05f2f755e7894
#
_entry.id   9c4f6337749be656e8b05f2f755e7894
#
_cell.length_a   1.000
_cell.length_b   1.000
_cell.length_c   1.000
_cell.angle_alpha   90.00
_cell.angle_beta   90.00
_cell.angle_gamma   90.00
#
_symmetry.space_group_name_H-M   'P 1'
#
loop_
_entity.id
_entity.type
_entity.pdbx_description
1 polymer ?
#
loop_
_entity_poly.entity_id
_entity_poly.type
_entity_poly.pdbx_seq_one_letter_code
_entity_poly.pdbx_strand_id
1 'polypeptide(L)'
;MKLILPALLAASCVGTGLDVPGDEVDAEGVQIRHGMIVLGERLEDPYSVENMSQALAAVYPTKADRIVLPATHLYVRFLPADEEQLARLEQLGIPLLDHPVDYRILCEGDYYHDPSIEEDRITWQYGVVDKDFVFPAGIRHEILDKCYIPGVQSAFKSDGVDWQAVEREAFRLTGNADMITEASGTKAETAVTPKGRITIVDSVRGGAPEGVRGVRVSCNSFVKFSAAYTDENGYYQMDKGFTSSPRYRLVFTNTSGFSIGFNLLLLPASVSTLGKQDAAGLDYEVTEDSDRMLFLRCVVNNAGFDYYHWCEEQTPPVKTPPANLRLWLFSGLAASSAVMMHQGVLVDGSKLAQYLGEFSFLLKIFLPDLTLGLKDCRTYADVYAVAVHELAHASHFMLAGGDFWNRYARFILTSYVTSGFVTYGMGTEEDNGYCEVGEDWACFLQTVLYRDRYGEGSGPFGTNHWFHPQVLLLLEQRGLSACKIFQVLDGEVTDKTLLKKKLSSFYPEFKSEINQAFARYN
;
A
#
# COMPACT_ATOMS: atom_id res chain seq x y z
N MET A 1 23.12 -26.84 -35.76
CA MET A 1 23.26 -26.93 -34.30
C MET A 1 22.17 -26.05 -33.68
N LYS A 2 20.98 -26.63 -33.47
CA LYS A 2 19.82 -25.92 -32.93
C LYS A 2 19.93 -25.94 -31.40
N LEU A 3 20.03 -24.78 -30.80
CA LEU A 3 20.02 -24.62 -29.34
C LEU A 3 18.65 -25.05 -28.78
N ILE A 4 18.71 -26.07 -27.93
CA ILE A 4 17.65 -26.47 -27.04
C ILE A 4 17.81 -25.57 -25.81
N LEU A 5 17.00 -24.53 -25.74
CA LEU A 5 16.88 -23.69 -24.55
C LEU A 5 15.46 -23.13 -24.43
N PRO A 6 14.46 -24.00 -24.19
CA PRO A 6 13.27 -23.53 -23.45
C PRO A 6 12.74 -24.52 -22.41
N ALA A 7 13.52 -25.50 -21.96
CA ALA A 7 12.97 -26.53 -21.06
C ALA A 7 13.33 -26.33 -19.57
N LEU A 8 14.14 -25.34 -19.20
CA LEU A 8 14.55 -25.11 -17.80
C LEU A 8 13.81 -23.93 -17.12
N LEU A 9 13.07 -23.13 -17.88
CA LEU A 9 12.22 -22.05 -17.32
C LEU A 9 10.84 -22.54 -16.87
N ALA A 10 10.45 -23.76 -17.25
CA ALA A 10 9.16 -24.33 -16.85
C ALA A 10 9.16 -25.04 -15.49
N ALA A 11 10.31 -25.26 -14.86
CA ALA A 11 10.39 -26.03 -13.62
C ALA A 11 10.30 -25.19 -12.33
N SER A 12 10.45 -23.87 -12.40
CA SER A 12 10.22 -22.99 -11.23
C SER A 12 8.80 -22.40 -11.15
N CYS A 13 7.99 -22.57 -12.21
CA CYS A 13 6.60 -22.11 -12.26
C CYS A 13 5.56 -23.16 -11.82
N VAL A 14 5.99 -24.35 -11.44
CA VAL A 14 5.08 -25.41 -10.95
C VAL A 14 4.96 -25.27 -9.44
N GLY A 15 4.05 -24.39 -9.01
CA GLY A 15 3.74 -24.20 -7.59
C GLY A 15 3.31 -22.80 -7.21
N THR A 16 3.13 -21.90 -8.14
CA THR A 16 2.45 -20.64 -7.89
C THR A 16 0.96 -20.96 -7.76
N GLY A 17 0.50 -21.14 -6.54
CA GLY A 17 -0.93 -21.13 -6.22
C GLY A 17 -1.52 -19.72 -6.34
N LEU A 18 -1.38 -19.11 -7.49
CA LEU A 18 -2.45 -18.44 -8.12
C LEU A 18 -3.29 -19.61 -8.67
N ASP A 19 -4.28 -20.07 -7.90
CA ASP A 19 -5.48 -20.62 -8.50
C ASP A 19 -6.01 -19.48 -9.39
N VAL A 20 -5.52 -19.44 -10.62
CA VAL A 20 -6.20 -18.75 -11.70
C VAL A 20 -7.41 -19.64 -11.96
N PRO A 21 -8.61 -19.30 -11.49
CA PRO A 21 -9.82 -19.96 -11.96
C PRO A 21 -9.73 -19.80 -13.47
N GLY A 22 -9.96 -20.88 -14.21
CA GLY A 22 -9.82 -20.90 -15.66
C GLY A 22 -10.45 -19.67 -16.28
N ASP A 23 -9.80 -19.12 -17.30
CA ASP A 23 -10.17 -17.92 -18.02
C ASP A 23 -11.69 -17.79 -18.18
N GLU A 24 -12.35 -17.13 -17.24
CA GLU A 24 -13.72 -16.70 -17.41
C GLU A 24 -13.70 -15.48 -18.32
N VAL A 25 -14.38 -15.60 -19.44
CA VAL A 25 -14.56 -14.50 -20.41
C VAL A 25 -15.91 -13.87 -20.09
N ASP A 26 -15.98 -12.57 -20.00
CA ASP A 26 -17.24 -11.86 -19.87
C ASP A 26 -18.10 -12.01 -21.15
N ALA A 27 -19.32 -11.47 -21.13
CA ALA A 27 -20.26 -11.55 -22.27
C ALA A 27 -19.73 -10.84 -23.54
N GLU A 28 -18.64 -10.06 -23.44
CA GLU A 28 -17.99 -9.33 -24.53
C GLU A 28 -16.64 -9.95 -24.94
N GLY A 29 -16.22 -11.06 -24.30
CA GLY A 29 -14.99 -11.78 -24.63
C GLY A 29 -13.73 -11.25 -23.98
N VAL A 30 -13.86 -10.41 -22.94
CA VAL A 30 -12.74 -9.88 -22.17
C VAL A 30 -12.30 -10.89 -21.12
N GLN A 31 -11.02 -11.21 -21.05
CA GLN A 31 -10.43 -12.05 -20.00
C GLN A 31 -10.58 -11.38 -18.62
N ILE A 32 -11.38 -11.98 -17.75
CA ILE A 32 -11.53 -11.53 -16.35
C ILE A 32 -10.35 -12.07 -15.55
N ARG A 33 -9.45 -11.17 -15.16
CA ARG A 33 -8.36 -11.52 -14.24
C ARG A 33 -8.88 -11.51 -12.80
N HIS A 34 -8.44 -12.47 -11.99
CA HIS A 34 -8.78 -12.55 -10.57
C HIS A 34 -8.52 -11.21 -9.85
N GLY A 35 -9.52 -10.69 -9.12
CA GLY A 35 -9.45 -9.42 -8.41
C GLY A 35 -9.66 -8.17 -9.27
N MET A 36 -10.00 -8.30 -10.54
CA MET A 36 -10.32 -7.17 -11.42
C MET A 36 -11.79 -6.77 -11.26
N ILE A 37 -12.04 -5.47 -11.22
CA ILE A 37 -13.40 -4.90 -11.26
C ILE A 37 -14.00 -5.15 -12.65
N VAL A 38 -15.22 -5.67 -12.70
CA VAL A 38 -16.00 -5.80 -13.94
C VAL A 38 -17.09 -4.76 -13.94
N LEU A 39 -17.05 -3.88 -14.95
CA LEU A 39 -18.04 -2.82 -15.14
C LEU A 39 -19.20 -3.32 -16.00
N GLY A 40 -20.40 -2.88 -15.66
CA GLY A 40 -21.61 -3.10 -16.44
C GLY A 40 -22.05 -1.85 -17.18
N GLU A 41 -23.35 -1.60 -17.20
CA GLU A 41 -23.95 -0.42 -17.84
C GLU A 41 -23.53 0.88 -17.15
N ARG A 42 -23.44 1.94 -17.95
CA ARG A 42 -23.26 3.30 -17.43
C ARG A 42 -24.53 3.76 -16.74
N LEU A 43 -24.37 4.31 -15.55
CA LEU A 43 -25.46 4.89 -14.75
C LEU A 43 -25.52 6.40 -14.98
N GLU A 44 -26.69 6.96 -14.80
CA GLU A 44 -26.88 8.40 -14.84
C GLU A 44 -26.43 9.01 -13.50
N ASP A 45 -25.51 10.00 -13.53
CA ASP A 45 -24.97 10.61 -12.32
C ASP A 45 -26.00 11.52 -11.64
N PRO A 46 -26.45 11.21 -10.41
CA PRO A 46 -27.38 12.05 -9.66
C PRO A 46 -26.85 13.46 -9.38
N TYR A 47 -25.54 13.61 -9.31
CA TYR A 47 -24.90 14.88 -8.95
C TYR A 47 -24.59 15.77 -10.17
N SER A 48 -24.92 15.37 -11.39
CA SER A 48 -24.79 16.28 -12.53
C SER A 48 -25.60 17.56 -12.26
N VAL A 49 -25.12 18.72 -12.73
CA VAL A 49 -25.83 20.01 -12.56
C VAL A 49 -27.25 19.93 -13.11
N GLU A 50 -27.43 19.17 -14.20
CA GLU A 50 -28.74 18.97 -14.82
C GLU A 50 -29.68 18.19 -13.90
N ASN A 51 -29.27 17.02 -13.42
CA ASN A 51 -30.09 16.15 -12.58
C ASN A 51 -30.39 16.78 -11.22
N MET A 52 -29.42 17.44 -10.61
CA MET A 52 -29.65 18.21 -9.38
C MET A 52 -30.63 19.39 -9.58
N SER A 53 -30.59 20.04 -10.74
CA SER A 53 -31.53 21.13 -11.07
C SER A 53 -32.96 20.59 -11.27
N GLN A 54 -33.10 19.45 -11.95
CA GLN A 54 -34.39 18.76 -12.10
C GLN A 54 -34.96 18.31 -10.76
N ALA A 55 -34.11 17.73 -9.88
CA ALA A 55 -34.49 17.32 -8.54
C ALA A 55 -34.91 18.51 -7.67
N LEU A 56 -34.19 19.65 -7.75
CA LEU A 56 -34.57 20.86 -7.08
C LEU A 56 -35.97 21.35 -7.53
N ALA A 57 -36.24 21.32 -8.84
CA ALA A 57 -37.54 21.70 -9.40
C ALA A 57 -38.66 20.74 -8.95
N ALA A 58 -38.39 19.46 -8.83
CA ALA A 58 -39.35 18.46 -8.33
C ALA A 58 -39.70 18.69 -6.86
N VAL A 59 -38.69 18.93 -6.00
CA VAL A 59 -38.89 19.10 -4.54
C VAL A 59 -39.40 20.51 -4.21
N TYR A 60 -38.94 21.54 -4.92
CA TYR A 60 -39.23 22.95 -4.67
C TYR A 60 -39.65 23.72 -5.94
N PRO A 61 -40.82 23.46 -6.51
CA PRO A 61 -41.23 24.03 -7.79
C PRO A 61 -41.23 25.58 -7.81
N THR A 62 -41.58 26.19 -6.68
CA THR A 62 -41.65 27.69 -6.58
C THR A 62 -40.29 28.34 -6.34
N LYS A 63 -39.27 27.57 -5.91
CA LYS A 63 -37.90 28.07 -5.67
C LYS A 63 -37.00 27.84 -6.87
N ALA A 64 -37.24 26.79 -7.65
CA ALA A 64 -36.42 26.40 -8.79
C ALA A 64 -36.27 27.49 -9.82
N ASP A 65 -37.35 28.29 -10.07
CA ASP A 65 -37.31 29.42 -10.99
C ASP A 65 -36.36 30.55 -10.58
N ARG A 66 -35.91 30.54 -9.30
CA ARG A 66 -35.06 31.58 -8.70
C ARG A 66 -33.64 31.12 -8.39
N ILE A 67 -33.40 29.81 -8.41
CA ILE A 67 -32.11 29.21 -8.04
C ILE A 67 -31.49 28.54 -9.26
N VAL A 68 -30.43 29.14 -9.77
CA VAL A 68 -29.58 28.50 -10.80
C VAL A 68 -28.46 27.81 -10.11
N LEU A 69 -28.34 26.48 -10.26
CA LEU A 69 -27.26 25.72 -9.68
C LEU A 69 -25.97 25.87 -10.48
N PRO A 70 -24.93 26.52 -9.93
CA PRO A 70 -23.63 26.52 -10.57
C PRO A 70 -22.94 25.17 -10.35
N ALA A 71 -22.08 24.77 -11.27
CA ALA A 71 -21.17 23.65 -10.95
C ALA A 71 -20.33 24.00 -9.70
N THR A 72 -20.19 23.03 -8.80
CA THR A 72 -19.27 23.11 -7.65
C THR A 72 -18.00 22.33 -7.93
N HIS A 73 -18.11 21.26 -8.70
CA HIS A 73 -17.03 20.34 -9.04
C HIS A 73 -17.08 19.93 -10.51
N LEU A 74 -15.96 19.37 -10.96
CA LEU A 74 -15.83 18.70 -12.25
C LEU A 74 -15.52 17.23 -12.01
N TYR A 75 -16.25 16.35 -12.69
CA TYR A 75 -15.87 14.95 -12.84
C TYR A 75 -14.90 14.86 -14.01
N VAL A 76 -13.72 14.33 -13.75
CA VAL A 76 -12.61 14.35 -14.70
C VAL A 76 -11.90 13.00 -14.75
N ARG A 77 -11.19 12.75 -15.87
CA ARG A 77 -10.22 11.67 -15.94
C ARG A 77 -8.88 12.20 -16.44
N PHE A 78 -7.81 11.61 -15.90
CA PHE A 78 -6.43 11.92 -16.25
C PHE A 78 -5.76 10.68 -16.85
N LEU A 79 -4.87 10.87 -17.81
CA LEU A 79 -4.03 9.79 -18.36
C LEU A 79 -2.56 10.15 -18.12
N PRO A 80 -1.99 9.79 -16.96
CA PRO A 80 -0.58 10.01 -16.69
C PRO A 80 0.27 9.16 -17.64
N ALA A 81 1.33 9.77 -18.21
CA ALA A 81 2.24 9.05 -19.10
C ALA A 81 3.23 8.17 -18.33
N ASP A 82 3.53 8.53 -17.08
CA ASP A 82 4.52 7.91 -16.23
C ASP A 82 4.20 8.12 -14.74
N GLU A 83 5.06 7.54 -13.89
CA GLU A 83 4.95 7.62 -12.45
C GLU A 83 5.07 9.05 -11.90
N GLU A 84 5.93 9.89 -12.50
CA GLU A 84 6.11 11.27 -12.04
C GLU A 84 4.82 12.08 -12.21
N GLN A 85 4.15 11.91 -13.34
CA GLN A 85 2.87 12.56 -13.59
C GLN A 85 1.76 12.06 -12.63
N LEU A 86 1.75 10.76 -12.34
CA LEU A 86 0.80 10.19 -11.39
C LEU A 86 1.06 10.74 -9.98
N ALA A 87 2.31 10.76 -9.53
CA ALA A 87 2.70 11.32 -8.23
C ALA A 87 2.33 12.80 -8.09
N ARG A 88 2.42 13.58 -9.18
CA ARG A 88 1.94 14.97 -9.19
C ARG A 88 0.44 15.08 -8.96
N LEU A 89 -0.36 14.19 -9.55
CA LEU A 89 -1.82 14.18 -9.31
C LEU A 89 -2.14 13.86 -7.86
N GLU A 90 -1.41 12.91 -7.26
CA GLU A 90 -1.59 12.55 -5.85
C GLU A 90 -1.22 13.70 -4.89
N GLN A 91 -0.11 14.40 -5.17
CA GLN A 91 0.32 15.57 -4.38
C GLN A 91 -0.73 16.70 -4.40
N LEU A 92 -1.58 16.76 -5.41
CA LEU A 92 -2.71 17.68 -5.48
C LEU A 92 -3.89 17.25 -4.58
N GLY A 93 -3.81 16.09 -3.93
CA GLY A 93 -4.85 15.59 -3.02
C GLY A 93 -6.13 15.14 -3.71
N ILE A 94 -6.08 14.89 -5.03
CA ILE A 94 -7.24 14.42 -5.79
C ILE A 94 -7.51 12.96 -5.41
N PRO A 95 -8.74 12.60 -4.99
CA PRO A 95 -9.12 11.20 -4.80
C PRO A 95 -9.22 10.51 -6.16
N LEU A 96 -8.18 9.78 -6.53
CA LEU A 96 -8.10 9.07 -7.82
C LEU A 96 -8.63 7.65 -7.69
N LEU A 97 -9.34 7.19 -8.72
CA LEU A 97 -9.74 5.82 -8.95
C LEU A 97 -9.31 5.39 -10.36
N ASP A 98 -8.97 4.13 -10.51
CA ASP A 98 -8.63 3.53 -11.81
C ASP A 98 -9.84 3.23 -12.70
N HIS A 99 -11.05 3.37 -12.18
CA HIS A 99 -12.32 3.09 -12.86
C HIS A 99 -13.29 4.26 -12.76
N PRO A 100 -14.22 4.40 -13.73
CA PRO A 100 -15.28 5.42 -13.69
C PRO A 100 -16.24 5.17 -12.53
N VAL A 101 -16.77 6.25 -11.95
CA VAL A 101 -17.66 6.20 -10.78
C VAL A 101 -19.14 6.09 -11.14
N ASP A 102 -19.46 6.25 -12.42
CA ASP A 102 -20.80 6.28 -13.01
C ASP A 102 -21.14 4.99 -13.77
N TYR A 103 -20.57 3.86 -13.33
CA TYR A 103 -20.88 2.54 -13.90
C TYR A 103 -21.34 1.58 -12.81
N ARG A 104 -22.25 0.68 -13.18
CA ARG A 104 -22.62 -0.46 -12.34
C ARG A 104 -21.42 -1.39 -12.23
N ILE A 105 -21.04 -1.77 -11.03
CA ILE A 105 -20.02 -2.80 -10.82
C ILE A 105 -20.73 -4.14 -10.77
N LEU A 106 -20.41 -5.02 -11.71
CA LEU A 106 -20.96 -6.38 -11.81
C LEU A 106 -20.15 -7.36 -10.96
N CYS A 107 -18.83 -7.20 -10.93
CA CYS A 107 -17.93 -7.97 -10.08
C CYS A 107 -17.02 -7.02 -9.32
N GLU A 108 -16.99 -7.19 -8.00
CA GLU A 108 -16.08 -6.43 -7.13
C GLU A 108 -14.65 -6.87 -7.34
N GLY A 109 -13.73 -5.93 -7.23
CA GLY A 109 -12.30 -6.17 -7.31
C GLY A 109 -11.52 -5.02 -6.71
N ASP A 110 -10.22 -5.22 -6.63
CA ASP A 110 -9.30 -4.24 -6.05
C ASP A 110 -8.74 -3.28 -7.11
N TYR A 111 -8.87 -3.58 -8.37
CA TYR A 111 -8.32 -2.79 -9.48
C TYR A 111 -9.17 -2.88 -10.75
N TYR A 112 -8.96 -1.91 -11.64
CA TYR A 112 -9.51 -1.87 -12.99
C TYR A 112 -8.45 -1.39 -13.98
N HIS A 113 -8.45 -1.94 -15.18
CA HIS A 113 -7.67 -1.42 -16.30
C HIS A 113 -8.57 -1.20 -17.50
N ASP A 114 -8.55 0.02 -18.03
CA ASP A 114 -9.32 0.36 -19.22
C ASP A 114 -8.80 -0.45 -20.41
N PRO A 115 -9.63 -1.31 -21.04
CA PRO A 115 -9.19 -2.18 -22.14
C PRO A 115 -8.72 -1.41 -23.38
N SER A 116 -8.97 -0.11 -23.46
CA SER A 116 -8.44 0.75 -24.54
C SER A 116 -7.01 1.21 -24.31
N ILE A 117 -6.44 0.95 -23.13
CA ILE A 117 -5.06 1.29 -22.76
C ILE A 117 -4.19 0.04 -22.77
N GLU A 118 -2.96 0.16 -23.29
CA GLU A 118 -2.00 -0.94 -23.31
C GLU A 118 -1.67 -1.42 -21.89
N GLU A 119 -1.55 -2.72 -21.66
CA GLU A 119 -1.39 -3.35 -20.34
C GLU A 119 -0.15 -2.87 -19.56
N ASP A 120 0.89 -2.41 -20.25
CA ASP A 120 2.13 -1.90 -19.66
C ASP A 120 2.12 -0.37 -19.49
N ARG A 121 0.93 0.26 -19.53
CA ARG A 121 0.75 1.70 -19.31
C ARG A 121 -0.22 1.98 -18.17
N ILE A 122 -0.07 3.17 -17.58
CA ILE A 122 -1.01 3.65 -16.57
C ILE A 122 -2.38 3.84 -17.23
N THR A 123 -3.41 3.24 -16.64
CA THR A 123 -4.80 3.39 -17.09
C THR A 123 -5.36 4.78 -16.75
N TRP A 124 -6.53 5.12 -17.28
CA TRP A 124 -7.23 6.33 -16.89
C TRP A 124 -7.44 6.41 -15.38
N GLN A 125 -7.15 7.57 -14.82
CA GLN A 125 -7.38 7.90 -13.41
C GLN A 125 -8.57 8.84 -13.31
N TYR A 126 -9.64 8.40 -12.66
CA TYR A 126 -10.88 9.16 -12.51
C TYR A 126 -10.87 9.90 -11.18
N GLY A 127 -11.31 11.14 -11.17
CA GLY A 127 -11.33 11.96 -9.97
C GLY A 127 -12.36 13.07 -10.04
N VAL A 128 -12.52 13.74 -8.91
CA VAL A 128 -13.41 14.90 -8.79
C VAL A 128 -12.61 16.07 -8.25
N VAL A 129 -12.67 17.19 -8.95
CA VAL A 129 -11.92 18.41 -8.63
C VAL A 129 -12.86 19.60 -8.49
N ASP A 130 -12.43 20.65 -7.79
CA ASP A 130 -13.17 21.89 -7.72
C ASP A 130 -13.40 22.49 -9.12
N LYS A 131 -14.51 23.19 -9.32
CA LYS A 131 -14.86 23.84 -10.61
C LYS A 131 -13.77 24.77 -11.14
N ASP A 132 -12.99 25.38 -10.25
CA ASP A 132 -11.92 26.33 -10.56
C ASP A 132 -10.53 25.67 -10.51
N PHE A 133 -10.47 24.34 -10.56
CA PHE A 133 -9.23 23.57 -10.50
C PHE A 133 -8.30 23.91 -11.66
N VAL A 134 -7.04 24.16 -11.34
CA VAL A 134 -5.99 24.42 -12.33
C VAL A 134 -5.34 23.09 -12.73
N PHE A 135 -5.64 22.65 -13.94
CA PHE A 135 -5.10 21.39 -14.46
C PHE A 135 -3.58 21.44 -14.60
N PRO A 136 -2.85 20.43 -14.14
CA PRO A 136 -1.41 20.39 -14.27
C PRO A 136 -0.98 20.29 -15.74
N ALA A 137 -0.04 21.15 -16.14
CA ALA A 137 0.48 21.14 -17.50
C ALA A 137 1.18 19.80 -17.82
N GLY A 138 0.97 19.31 -19.04
CA GLY A 138 1.60 18.09 -19.55
C GLY A 138 0.88 16.78 -19.20
N ILE A 139 -0.13 16.79 -18.33
CA ILE A 139 -0.95 15.61 -18.05
C ILE A 139 -2.22 15.67 -18.90
N ARG A 140 -2.44 14.64 -19.72
CA ARG A 140 -3.67 14.51 -20.52
C ARG A 140 -4.85 14.34 -19.57
N HIS A 141 -5.91 15.12 -19.80
CA HIS A 141 -7.14 15.05 -19.03
C HIS A 141 -8.37 15.30 -19.89
N GLU A 142 -9.51 14.87 -19.40
CA GLU A 142 -10.82 15.09 -20.02
C GLU A 142 -11.83 15.40 -18.91
N ILE A 143 -12.65 16.44 -19.14
CA ILE A 143 -13.79 16.76 -18.27
C ILE A 143 -14.98 15.92 -18.76
N LEU A 144 -15.47 15.05 -17.88
CA LEU A 144 -16.56 14.13 -18.19
C LEU A 144 -17.92 14.72 -17.89
N ASP A 145 -18.03 15.48 -16.77
CA ASP A 145 -19.28 16.15 -16.39
C ASP A 145 -19.02 17.33 -15.44
N LYS A 146 -20.04 18.19 -15.30
CA LYS A 146 -20.13 19.29 -14.33
C LYS A 146 -21.09 18.90 -13.22
N CYS A 147 -20.63 18.89 -11.97
CA CYS A 147 -21.37 18.37 -10.86
C CYS A 147 -21.72 19.44 -9.83
N TYR A 148 -22.87 19.29 -9.19
CA TYR A 148 -23.25 20.01 -7.99
C TYR A 148 -23.29 19.06 -6.80
N ILE A 149 -22.33 19.19 -5.88
CA ILE A 149 -22.26 18.36 -4.67
C ILE A 149 -22.73 19.21 -3.48
N PRO A 150 -23.88 18.89 -2.86
CA PRO A 150 -24.40 19.65 -1.73
C PRO A 150 -23.48 19.58 -0.50
N GLY A 151 -23.42 20.66 0.27
CA GLY A 151 -22.70 20.71 1.55
C GLY A 151 -21.25 21.19 1.48
N VAL A 152 -20.65 21.30 0.30
CA VAL A 152 -19.25 21.73 0.13
C VAL A 152 -19.08 23.26 0.16
N GLN A 153 -20.13 24.02 -0.18
CA GLN A 153 -20.12 25.49 -0.03
C GLN A 153 -21.42 25.99 0.57
N SER A 154 -21.30 26.68 1.69
CA SER A 154 -22.43 27.18 2.50
C SER A 154 -23.18 28.38 1.91
N ALA A 155 -22.89 28.81 0.68
CA ALA A 155 -23.48 29.99 0.08
C ALA A 155 -25.02 29.92 -0.03
N PHE A 156 -25.59 28.71 -0.06
CA PHE A 156 -27.04 28.52 -0.17
C PHE A 156 -27.72 28.02 1.13
N LYS A 157 -27.01 27.97 2.29
CA LYS A 157 -27.62 27.60 3.57
C LYS A 157 -28.73 28.54 4.03
N SER A 158 -28.81 29.75 3.45
CA SER A 158 -29.83 30.75 3.79
C SER A 158 -31.18 30.57 3.06
N ASP A 159 -31.27 29.71 2.04
CA ASP A 159 -32.42 29.66 1.15
C ASP A 159 -33.54 28.73 1.56
N GLY A 160 -33.39 28.06 2.71
CA GLY A 160 -34.38 27.13 3.26
C GLY A 160 -34.62 25.91 2.36
N VAL A 161 -33.59 25.47 1.62
CA VAL A 161 -33.59 24.26 0.82
C VAL A 161 -33.03 23.10 1.62
N ASP A 162 -33.77 22.02 1.74
CA ASP A 162 -33.26 20.74 2.23
C ASP A 162 -32.54 20.02 1.07
N TRP A 163 -31.21 20.22 1.02
CA TRP A 163 -30.38 19.63 -0.01
C TRP A 163 -30.32 18.12 0.03
N GLN A 164 -30.60 17.51 1.18
CA GLN A 164 -30.64 16.06 1.30
C GLN A 164 -31.89 15.49 0.64
N ALA A 165 -33.03 16.20 0.75
CA ALA A 165 -34.24 15.83 0.03
C ALA A 165 -34.04 15.96 -1.49
N VAL A 166 -33.34 17.02 -1.93
CA VAL A 166 -32.99 17.23 -3.35
C VAL A 166 -32.03 16.11 -3.84
N GLU A 167 -31.03 15.77 -3.05
CA GLU A 167 -30.09 14.70 -3.36
C GLU A 167 -30.81 13.34 -3.52
N ARG A 168 -31.68 12.96 -2.58
CA ARG A 168 -32.49 11.75 -2.71
C ARG A 168 -33.41 11.75 -3.94
N GLU A 169 -34.00 12.89 -4.27
CA GLU A 169 -34.82 12.99 -5.46
C GLU A 169 -34.00 12.85 -6.75
N ALA A 170 -32.76 13.38 -6.78
CA ALA A 170 -31.86 13.17 -7.90
C ALA A 170 -31.53 11.69 -8.10
N PHE A 171 -31.30 10.93 -7.02
CA PHE A 171 -31.14 9.47 -7.11
C PHE A 171 -32.39 8.77 -7.66
N ARG A 172 -33.60 9.22 -7.31
CA ARG A 172 -34.85 8.65 -7.86
C ARG A 172 -35.02 8.96 -9.35
N LEU A 173 -34.81 10.20 -9.74
CA LEU A 173 -34.95 10.64 -11.12
C LEU A 173 -33.97 9.96 -12.07
N THR A 174 -32.77 9.64 -11.60
CA THR A 174 -31.72 8.95 -12.37
C THR A 174 -31.81 7.42 -12.30
N GLY A 175 -32.89 6.87 -11.72
CA GLY A 175 -33.06 5.40 -11.62
C GLY A 175 -32.19 4.71 -10.60
N ASN A 176 -31.51 5.45 -9.71
CA ASN A 176 -30.61 4.94 -8.68
C ASN A 176 -31.28 4.86 -7.29
N ALA A 177 -32.59 4.75 -7.22
CA ALA A 177 -33.35 4.73 -5.96
C ALA A 177 -32.94 3.59 -5.00
N ASP A 178 -32.47 2.48 -5.54
CA ASP A 178 -31.96 1.33 -4.80
C ASP A 178 -30.67 1.63 -3.98
N MET A 179 -30.01 2.73 -4.31
CA MET A 179 -28.83 3.19 -3.58
C MET A 179 -29.15 4.07 -2.37
N ILE A 180 -30.37 4.58 -2.26
CA ILE A 180 -30.78 5.46 -1.15
C ILE A 180 -30.80 4.65 0.15
N THR A 181 -30.11 5.15 1.17
CA THR A 181 -30.19 4.56 2.50
C THR A 181 -31.51 4.96 3.16
N GLU A 182 -32.34 3.98 3.46
CA GLU A 182 -33.55 4.19 4.27
C GLU A 182 -33.14 4.31 5.74
N ALA A 183 -33.34 5.48 6.35
CA ALA A 183 -33.15 5.60 7.78
C ALA A 183 -34.26 4.85 8.53
N SER A 184 -33.90 3.95 9.39
CA SER A 184 -34.82 3.26 10.29
C SER A 184 -35.34 4.24 11.36
N GLY A 185 -36.45 4.96 11.06
CA GLY A 185 -37.16 5.74 12.09
C GLY A 185 -37.64 7.13 11.67
N THR A 186 -38.82 7.44 12.10
CA THR A 186 -39.70 8.58 11.87
C THR A 186 -39.14 9.95 12.25
N LYS A 187 -38.13 10.48 11.60
CA LYS A 187 -37.78 11.93 11.55
C LYS A 187 -36.94 12.21 10.34
N ALA A 188 -37.03 13.43 9.78
CA ALA A 188 -36.34 13.88 8.58
C ALA A 188 -34.91 13.29 8.49
N GLU A 189 -34.74 12.43 7.50
CA GLU A 189 -33.54 11.62 7.27
C GLU A 189 -32.37 12.55 6.95
N THR A 190 -31.53 12.82 7.94
CA THR A 190 -30.31 13.60 7.76
C THR A 190 -29.22 12.72 7.14
N ALA A 191 -28.40 13.30 6.26
CA ALA A 191 -27.20 12.62 5.77
C ALA A 191 -26.35 12.15 6.96
N VAL A 192 -25.91 10.89 6.89
CA VAL A 192 -25.13 10.29 7.98
C VAL A 192 -23.66 10.36 7.62
N THR A 193 -22.84 10.87 8.53
CA THR A 193 -21.38 10.92 8.36
C THR A 193 -20.80 9.55 8.73
N PRO A 194 -20.16 8.87 7.79
CA PRO A 194 -19.62 7.53 8.02
C PRO A 194 -18.52 7.54 9.08
N LYS A 195 -18.60 6.59 10.00
CA LYS A 195 -17.57 6.31 10.99
C LYS A 195 -17.53 4.82 11.27
N GLY A 196 -16.43 4.33 11.80
CA GLY A 196 -16.32 2.92 12.14
C GLY A 196 -14.91 2.55 12.58
N ARG A 197 -14.68 1.26 12.62
CA ARG A 197 -13.42 0.70 13.08
C ARG A 197 -12.94 -0.40 12.15
N ILE A 198 -11.68 -0.31 11.71
CA ILE A 198 -11.01 -1.36 10.95
C ILE A 198 -10.04 -2.08 11.89
N THR A 199 -10.22 -3.38 12.03
CA THR A 199 -9.41 -4.21 12.92
C THR A 199 -8.82 -5.40 12.21
N ILE A 200 -7.76 -5.96 12.79
CA ILE A 200 -7.15 -7.20 12.34
C ILE A 200 -6.87 -8.11 13.53
N VAL A 201 -7.02 -9.42 13.33
CA VAL A 201 -6.77 -10.43 14.34
C VAL A 201 -5.38 -11.03 14.16
N ASP A 202 -4.57 -11.01 15.22
CA ASP A 202 -3.31 -11.73 15.32
C ASP A 202 -3.55 -13.03 16.13
N SER A 203 -3.75 -14.12 15.40
CA SER A 203 -4.08 -15.43 16.00
C SER A 203 -2.96 -15.95 16.93
N VAL A 204 -1.71 -15.61 16.63
CA VAL A 204 -0.53 -16.04 17.42
C VAL A 204 -0.48 -15.33 18.78
N ARG A 205 -0.99 -14.10 18.88
CA ARG A 205 -1.09 -13.33 20.13
C ARG A 205 -2.35 -13.60 20.95
N GLY A 206 -3.16 -14.55 20.56
CA GLY A 206 -4.37 -14.91 21.29
C GLY A 206 -5.65 -14.34 20.71
N GLY A 207 -5.59 -13.77 19.51
CA GLY A 207 -6.78 -13.46 18.68
C GLY A 207 -7.62 -12.26 19.11
N ALA A 208 -7.15 -11.38 20.01
CA ALA A 208 -7.84 -10.14 20.29
C ALA A 208 -7.67 -9.17 19.12
N PRO A 209 -8.76 -8.57 18.58
CA PRO A 209 -8.67 -7.62 17.46
C PRO A 209 -7.88 -6.37 17.85
N GLU A 210 -6.88 -6.03 17.06
CA GLU A 210 -6.14 -4.76 17.14
C GLU A 210 -6.52 -3.84 15.97
N GLY A 211 -6.33 -2.51 16.10
CA GLY A 211 -6.61 -1.57 15.01
C GLY A 211 -5.71 -1.77 13.81
N VAL A 212 -6.24 -1.62 12.59
CA VAL A 212 -5.41 -1.36 11.42
C VAL A 212 -5.06 0.13 11.42
N ARG A 213 -3.80 0.45 11.70
CA ARG A 213 -3.34 1.77 12.16
C ARG A 213 -2.86 2.66 11.02
N GLY A 214 -3.29 3.92 11.02
CA GLY A 214 -2.81 4.92 10.09
C GLY A 214 -3.13 4.63 8.62
N VAL A 215 -4.07 3.72 8.31
CA VAL A 215 -4.49 3.41 6.95
C VAL A 215 -5.59 4.35 6.50
N ARG A 216 -5.63 4.70 5.22
CA ARG A 216 -6.67 5.56 4.67
C ARG A 216 -7.92 4.74 4.33
N VAL A 217 -9.03 5.06 4.99
CA VAL A 217 -10.37 4.59 4.59
C VAL A 217 -10.95 5.62 3.63
N SER A 218 -11.40 5.19 2.46
CA SER A 218 -12.02 6.03 1.45
C SER A 218 -13.38 5.49 1.09
N CYS A 219 -14.34 6.38 0.84
CA CYS A 219 -15.64 5.97 0.30
C CYS A 219 -16.14 6.98 -0.73
N ASN A 220 -16.99 6.51 -1.65
CA ASN A 220 -17.68 7.39 -2.57
C ASN A 220 -19.07 6.84 -2.96
N SER A 221 -19.95 7.77 -3.30
CA SER A 221 -21.19 7.50 -4.04
C SER A 221 -21.18 8.41 -5.24
N PHE A 222 -21.06 7.84 -6.47
CA PHE A 222 -20.74 8.59 -7.67
C PHE A 222 -19.56 9.55 -7.43
N VAL A 223 -19.72 10.81 -7.77
CA VAL A 223 -18.71 11.88 -7.66
C VAL A 223 -18.53 12.45 -6.24
N LYS A 224 -19.31 12.02 -5.27
CA LYS A 224 -19.19 12.46 -3.88
C LYS A 224 -18.22 11.56 -3.11
N PHE A 225 -17.02 12.07 -2.83
CA PHE A 225 -15.93 11.37 -2.14
C PHE A 225 -15.75 11.88 -0.71
N SER A 226 -15.37 10.96 0.18
CA SER A 226 -14.85 11.27 1.52
C SER A 226 -13.76 10.27 1.91
N ALA A 227 -12.81 10.68 2.73
CA ALA A 227 -11.76 9.83 3.22
C ALA A 227 -11.28 10.28 4.61
N ALA A 228 -10.79 9.33 5.39
CA ALA A 228 -10.17 9.57 6.69
C ALA A 228 -9.07 8.54 6.93
N TYR A 229 -8.09 8.86 7.77
CA TYR A 229 -7.14 7.88 8.26
C TYR A 229 -7.65 7.27 9.56
N THR A 230 -7.34 5.99 9.77
CA THR A 230 -7.60 5.32 11.05
C THR A 230 -6.61 5.82 12.10
N ASP A 231 -7.07 5.88 13.36
CA ASP A 231 -6.21 6.10 14.52
C ASP A 231 -5.46 4.81 14.95
N GLU A 232 -4.73 4.88 16.05
CA GLU A 232 -4.00 3.74 16.63
C GLU A 232 -4.91 2.56 17.04
N ASN A 233 -6.18 2.79 17.26
CA ASN A 233 -7.19 1.79 17.60
C ASN A 233 -8.00 1.31 16.38
N GLY A 234 -7.70 1.85 15.19
CA GLY A 234 -8.38 1.55 13.94
C GLY A 234 -9.67 2.33 13.72
N TYR A 235 -10.02 3.32 14.57
CA TYR A 235 -11.22 4.15 14.38
C TYR A 235 -10.99 5.19 13.29
N TYR A 236 -12.04 5.44 12.50
CA TYR A 236 -12.07 6.50 11.50
C TYR A 236 -13.41 7.26 11.56
N GLN A 237 -13.41 8.52 11.12
CA GLN A 237 -14.59 9.32 10.93
C GLN A 237 -14.41 10.20 9.70
N MET A 238 -15.35 10.10 8.75
CA MET A 238 -15.37 10.88 7.52
C MET A 238 -15.76 12.33 7.80
N ASP A 239 -15.51 13.22 6.84
CA ASP A 239 -15.86 14.65 6.89
C ASP A 239 -17.20 14.95 6.21
N LYS A 240 -17.68 14.09 5.29
CA LYS A 240 -18.90 14.28 4.52
C LYS A 240 -19.95 13.22 4.85
N GLY A 241 -21.21 13.64 4.92
CA GLY A 241 -22.34 12.75 5.08
C GLY A 241 -22.91 12.26 3.74
N PHE A 242 -23.54 11.09 3.73
CA PHE A 242 -24.16 10.47 2.57
C PHE A 242 -25.63 10.20 2.81
N THR A 243 -26.44 10.33 1.75
CA THR A 243 -27.87 9.95 1.71
C THR A 243 -28.07 8.63 0.98
N SER A 244 -26.99 8.06 0.46
CA SER A 244 -26.95 6.80 -0.29
C SER A 244 -25.83 5.92 0.28
N SER A 245 -25.91 4.62 0.05
CA SER A 245 -24.89 3.64 0.46
C SER A 245 -23.60 3.82 -0.36
N PRO A 246 -22.52 4.32 0.23
CA PRO A 246 -21.27 4.52 -0.48
C PRO A 246 -20.47 3.23 -0.60
N ARG A 247 -19.55 3.18 -1.55
CA ARG A 247 -18.58 2.11 -1.72
C ARG A 247 -17.33 2.43 -0.92
N TYR A 248 -16.95 1.53 -0.01
CA TYR A 248 -15.78 1.67 0.85
C TYR A 248 -14.59 0.91 0.29
N ARG A 249 -13.41 1.45 0.59
CA ARG A 249 -12.12 0.79 0.30
C ARG A 249 -11.06 1.23 1.28
N LEU A 250 -10.08 0.36 1.51
CA LEU A 250 -8.82 0.71 2.17
C LEU A 250 -7.81 1.10 1.11
N VAL A 251 -7.18 2.24 1.29
CA VAL A 251 -6.07 2.71 0.46
C VAL A 251 -4.81 2.67 1.34
N PHE A 252 -3.86 1.84 0.94
CA PHE A 252 -2.69 1.52 1.78
C PHE A 252 -1.58 2.57 1.66
N THR A 253 -1.96 3.83 1.87
CA THR A 253 -1.07 4.93 2.27
C THR A 253 -1.16 5.07 3.78
N ASN A 254 -0.01 5.17 4.46
CA ASN A 254 0.04 5.24 5.91
C ASN A 254 0.41 6.65 6.38
N THR A 255 -0.11 7.04 7.54
CA THR A 255 0.22 8.33 8.20
C THR A 255 1.71 8.46 8.52
N SER A 256 2.45 7.36 8.65
CA SER A 256 3.91 7.36 8.79
C SER A 256 4.66 7.67 7.49
N GLY A 257 3.97 7.80 6.36
CA GLY A 257 4.52 8.27 5.08
C GLY A 257 4.90 7.17 4.08
N PHE A 258 4.80 5.89 4.43
CA PHE A 258 5.01 4.79 3.48
C PHE A 258 3.72 4.42 2.74
N SER A 259 3.86 3.71 1.62
CA SER A 259 2.76 3.13 0.87
C SER A 259 3.02 1.67 0.51
N ILE A 260 1.94 0.90 0.47
CA ILE A 260 1.96 -0.47 -0.01
C ILE A 260 1.34 -0.46 -1.40
N GLY A 261 2.17 -0.60 -2.43
CA GLY A 261 1.75 -0.51 -3.81
C GLY A 261 2.05 -1.77 -4.57
N PHE A 262 1.08 -2.58 -4.79
CA PHE A 262 0.96 -3.53 -5.87
C PHE A 262 -0.42 -4.18 -5.86
N ASN A 263 -1.33 -3.59 -6.53
CA ASN A 263 -2.41 -4.27 -7.23
C ASN A 263 -1.99 -4.21 -8.68
N LEU A 264 -1.92 -5.26 -9.40
CA LEU A 264 -1.52 -5.41 -10.80
C LEU A 264 -1.53 -4.16 -11.69
N LEU A 265 -2.06 -3.04 -11.23
CA LEU A 265 -2.16 -1.77 -11.92
C LEU A 265 -2.23 -0.58 -10.94
N LEU A 266 -1.15 0.11 -10.73
CA LEU A 266 -0.97 1.48 -11.19
C LEU A 266 -1.60 2.58 -10.34
N LEU A 267 -2.02 2.30 -9.11
CA LEU A 267 -2.13 3.32 -8.09
C LEU A 267 -0.88 3.23 -7.19
N PRO A 268 -0.26 4.33 -6.79
CA PRO A 268 0.91 4.34 -5.90
C PRO A 268 0.68 3.66 -4.57
N ALA A 269 -0.60 3.52 -4.17
CA ALA A 269 -1.00 2.73 -3.02
C ALA A 269 -1.97 1.64 -3.46
N SER A 270 -1.73 0.40 -3.00
CA SER A 270 -2.69 -0.68 -3.16
C SER A 270 -4.02 -0.30 -2.53
N VAL A 271 -5.09 -0.74 -3.18
CA VAL A 271 -6.46 -0.57 -2.73
C VAL A 271 -7.05 -1.95 -2.45
N SER A 272 -7.78 -2.09 -1.35
CA SER A 272 -8.67 -3.23 -1.14
C SER A 272 -10.10 -2.75 -1.05
N THR A 273 -10.98 -3.29 -1.90
CA THR A 273 -12.40 -2.97 -1.84
C THR A 273 -13.07 -3.63 -0.65
N LEU A 274 -13.95 -2.88 0.03
CA LEU A 274 -14.84 -3.40 1.06
C LEU A 274 -16.30 -3.40 0.58
N GLY A 275 -16.51 -3.05 -0.69
CA GLY A 275 -17.79 -3.05 -1.33
C GLY A 275 -18.72 -1.90 -0.92
N LYS A 276 -19.96 -2.00 -1.37
CA LYS A 276 -21.05 -1.05 -1.04
C LYS A 276 -21.58 -1.37 0.37
N GLN A 277 -21.56 -0.39 1.25
CA GLN A 277 -21.92 -0.55 2.66
C GLN A 277 -22.85 0.58 3.13
N ASP A 278 -23.27 0.53 4.40
CA ASP A 278 -24.13 1.52 5.02
C ASP A 278 -23.52 2.92 5.01
N ALA A 279 -24.35 3.96 4.87
CA ALA A 279 -23.93 5.36 4.94
C ALA A 279 -23.45 5.76 6.35
N ALA A 280 -23.85 5.04 7.39
CA ALA A 280 -23.41 5.30 8.76
C ALA A 280 -21.96 4.91 9.01
N GLY A 281 -21.40 4.05 8.18
CA GLY A 281 -20.02 3.59 8.29
C GLY A 281 -19.91 2.09 8.29
N LEU A 282 -18.71 1.59 8.58
CA LEU A 282 -18.37 0.18 8.53
C LEU A 282 -17.39 -0.17 9.64
N ASP A 283 -17.78 -1.13 10.48
CA ASP A 283 -16.86 -1.90 11.31
C ASP A 283 -16.42 -3.13 10.51
N TYR A 284 -15.12 -3.31 10.31
CA TYR A 284 -14.59 -4.41 9.52
C TYR A 284 -13.43 -5.09 10.25
N GLU A 285 -13.55 -6.40 10.44
CA GLU A 285 -12.52 -7.23 11.07
C GLU A 285 -11.83 -8.08 10.01
N VAL A 286 -10.51 -7.93 9.90
CA VAL A 286 -9.65 -8.72 9.01
C VAL A 286 -9.08 -9.89 9.79
N THR A 287 -9.18 -11.09 9.21
CA THR A 287 -8.64 -12.33 9.78
C THR A 287 -7.81 -13.08 8.74
N GLU A 288 -7.16 -14.16 9.14
CA GLU A 288 -6.43 -15.05 8.23
C GLU A 288 -7.34 -15.70 7.17
N ASP A 289 -8.66 -15.78 7.44
CA ASP A 289 -9.68 -16.28 6.52
C ASP A 289 -10.26 -15.20 5.57
N SER A 290 -9.88 -13.94 5.76
CA SER A 290 -10.26 -12.84 4.87
C SER A 290 -9.56 -12.97 3.52
N ASP A 291 -9.92 -12.09 2.57
CA ASP A 291 -9.17 -11.99 1.31
C ASP A 291 -7.66 -11.94 1.60
N ARG A 292 -6.92 -12.78 0.88
CA ARG A 292 -5.49 -12.98 1.14
C ARG A 292 -4.68 -11.70 1.02
N MET A 293 -4.95 -10.88 0.01
CA MET A 293 -4.20 -9.64 -0.20
C MET A 293 -4.60 -8.57 0.80
N LEU A 294 -5.87 -8.48 1.17
CA LEU A 294 -6.34 -7.60 2.24
C LEU A 294 -5.64 -7.92 3.57
N PHE A 295 -5.58 -9.21 3.94
CA PHE A 295 -4.90 -9.66 5.16
C PHE A 295 -3.41 -9.27 5.13
N LEU A 296 -2.68 -9.63 4.06
CA LEU A 296 -1.26 -9.32 3.91
C LEU A 296 -0.98 -7.82 3.99
N ARG A 297 -1.77 -7.00 3.30
CA ARG A 297 -1.64 -5.54 3.32
C ARG A 297 -1.87 -4.96 4.70
N CYS A 298 -2.90 -5.43 5.42
CA CYS A 298 -3.18 -4.97 6.78
C CYS A 298 -2.07 -5.34 7.76
N VAL A 299 -1.49 -6.55 7.67
CA VAL A 299 -0.35 -6.93 8.53
C VAL A 299 0.88 -6.08 8.22
N VAL A 300 1.25 -5.93 6.94
CA VAL A 300 2.41 -5.11 6.54
C VAL A 300 2.21 -3.64 6.91
N ASN A 301 0.97 -3.13 6.78
CA ASN A 301 0.62 -1.78 7.24
C ASN A 301 0.88 -1.59 8.73
N ASN A 302 0.42 -2.53 9.56
CA ASN A 302 0.62 -2.46 11.00
C ASN A 302 2.10 -2.65 11.39
N ALA A 303 2.80 -3.58 10.73
CA ALA A 303 4.23 -3.78 10.95
C ALA A 303 5.04 -2.51 10.60
N GLY A 304 4.68 -1.85 9.50
CA GLY A 304 5.28 -0.57 9.12
C GLY A 304 5.01 0.52 10.14
N PHE A 305 3.75 0.70 10.53
CA PHE A 305 3.37 1.67 11.54
C PHE A 305 4.14 1.46 12.85
N ASP A 306 4.17 0.23 13.38
CA ASP A 306 4.90 -0.12 14.61
C ASP A 306 6.41 0.12 14.47
N TYR A 307 6.98 -0.22 13.30
CA TYR A 307 8.40 -0.06 13.06
C TYR A 307 8.83 1.42 13.07
N TYR A 308 8.07 2.31 12.40
CA TYR A 308 8.37 3.74 12.40
C TYR A 308 8.29 4.32 13.82
N HIS A 309 7.24 3.98 14.57
CA HIS A 309 7.11 4.38 15.99
C HIS A 309 8.26 3.84 16.84
N TRP A 310 8.60 2.57 16.68
CA TRP A 310 9.73 1.98 17.39
C TRP A 310 11.04 2.75 17.11
N CYS A 311 11.31 3.12 15.87
CA CYS A 311 12.51 3.89 15.52
C CYS A 311 12.56 5.25 16.25
N GLU A 312 11.43 5.94 16.33
CA GLU A 312 11.33 7.27 16.95
C GLU A 312 11.48 7.22 18.48
N GLU A 313 10.99 6.16 19.11
CA GLU A 313 11.04 5.98 20.57
C GLU A 313 12.44 5.60 21.09
N GLN A 314 13.35 5.15 20.21
CA GLN A 314 14.70 4.76 20.63
C GLN A 314 15.53 5.93 21.12
N THR A 315 16.48 5.66 22.06
CA THR A 315 17.45 6.65 22.54
C THR A 315 18.86 6.05 22.58
N PRO A 316 19.78 6.48 21.69
CA PRO A 316 19.58 7.44 20.58
C PRO A 316 18.58 6.90 19.53
N PRO A 317 17.90 7.78 18.75
CA PRO A 317 16.90 7.34 17.79
C PRO A 317 17.53 6.51 16.68
N VAL A 318 16.79 5.49 16.22
CA VAL A 318 17.07 4.78 14.97
C VAL A 318 16.48 5.60 13.83
N LYS A 319 17.20 5.75 12.72
CA LYS A 319 16.62 6.45 11.58
C LYS A 319 15.42 5.69 11.05
N THR A 320 14.30 6.36 10.90
CA THR A 320 13.13 5.82 10.22
C THR A 320 13.45 5.52 8.76
N PRO A 321 12.78 4.54 8.14
CA PRO A 321 12.81 4.42 6.69
C PRO A 321 12.38 5.72 5.99
N PRO A 322 12.64 5.88 4.68
CA PRO A 322 12.22 7.06 3.93
C PRO A 322 10.71 7.34 4.05
N ALA A 323 10.32 8.62 4.12
CA ALA A 323 8.92 9.03 4.26
C ALA A 323 8.02 8.66 3.06
N ASN A 324 8.62 8.39 1.89
CA ASN A 324 7.92 7.95 0.68
C ASN A 324 8.29 6.52 0.30
N LEU A 325 8.58 5.68 1.29
CA LEU A 325 8.96 4.28 1.11
C LEU A 325 7.87 3.50 0.36
N ARG A 326 8.27 2.71 -0.63
CA ARG A 326 7.38 1.87 -1.44
C ARG A 326 7.59 0.40 -1.18
N LEU A 327 6.57 -0.25 -0.67
CA LEU A 327 6.55 -1.68 -0.40
C LEU A 327 5.71 -2.39 -1.46
N TRP A 328 6.31 -3.34 -2.17
CA TRP A 328 5.60 -4.23 -3.08
C TRP A 328 5.41 -5.60 -2.46
N LEU A 329 4.18 -6.10 -2.46
CA LEU A 329 3.80 -7.38 -1.88
C LEU A 329 3.49 -8.40 -2.95
N PHE A 330 4.13 -9.57 -2.87
CA PHE A 330 3.92 -10.68 -3.79
C PHE A 330 3.54 -11.95 -3.04
N SER A 331 2.27 -12.35 -3.14
CA SER A 331 1.80 -13.61 -2.54
C SER A 331 2.35 -14.86 -3.26
N GLY A 332 2.86 -14.72 -4.48
CA GLY A 332 3.44 -15.80 -5.28
C GLY A 332 4.96 -15.95 -5.17
N LEU A 333 5.69 -14.97 -4.64
CA LEU A 333 7.14 -15.00 -4.48
C LEU A 333 7.52 -15.41 -3.05
N ALA A 334 8.58 -16.21 -2.92
CA ALA A 334 9.12 -16.62 -1.63
C ALA A 334 10.26 -15.71 -1.13
N ALA A 335 10.98 -15.05 -2.04
CA ALA A 335 12.10 -14.20 -1.69
C ALA A 335 11.70 -12.73 -1.61
N SER A 336 12.29 -12.01 -0.65
CA SER A 336 12.15 -10.57 -0.45
C SER A 336 13.43 -9.84 -0.82
N SER A 337 13.38 -8.51 -0.94
CA SER A 337 14.56 -7.71 -1.30
C SER A 337 14.35 -6.23 -0.99
N ALA A 338 15.37 -5.59 -0.45
CA ALA A 338 15.43 -4.14 -0.21
C ALA A 338 16.30 -3.46 -1.27
N VAL A 339 15.76 -3.30 -2.49
CA VAL A 339 16.51 -2.72 -3.61
C VAL A 339 16.62 -1.20 -3.59
N MET A 340 15.73 -0.49 -2.89
CA MET A 340 15.71 0.96 -2.69
C MET A 340 15.80 1.78 -4.00
N MET A 341 15.19 1.29 -5.08
CA MET A 341 15.29 1.92 -6.40
C MET A 341 14.55 3.25 -6.49
N HIS A 342 13.39 3.36 -5.84
CA HIS A 342 12.66 4.62 -5.78
C HIS A 342 13.45 5.69 -5.03
N GLN A 343 14.35 5.29 -4.12
CA GLN A 343 15.29 6.19 -3.43
C GLN A 343 16.59 6.43 -4.22
N GLY A 344 16.65 5.99 -5.48
CA GLY A 344 17.75 6.28 -6.39
C GLY A 344 18.90 5.27 -6.39
N VAL A 345 18.74 4.09 -5.79
CA VAL A 345 19.72 3.01 -5.89
C VAL A 345 19.75 2.47 -7.32
N LEU A 346 20.95 2.39 -7.88
CA LEU A 346 21.17 1.93 -9.26
C LEU A 346 21.38 0.41 -9.29
N VAL A 347 20.41 -0.31 -9.79
CA VAL A 347 20.50 -1.76 -9.98
C VAL A 347 20.44 -2.14 -11.47
N ASP A 348 20.99 -3.30 -11.80
CA ASP A 348 20.84 -3.89 -13.13
C ASP A 348 19.38 -4.32 -13.34
N GLY A 349 18.63 -3.55 -14.11
CA GLY A 349 17.21 -3.81 -14.39
C GLY A 349 16.97 -5.18 -15.03
N SER A 350 17.94 -5.75 -15.74
CA SER A 350 17.81 -7.09 -16.32
C SER A 350 17.84 -8.19 -15.25
N LYS A 351 18.63 -8.03 -14.20
CA LYS A 351 18.69 -8.96 -13.06
C LYS A 351 17.45 -8.83 -12.18
N LEU A 352 17.00 -7.61 -11.93
CA LEU A 352 15.76 -7.38 -11.21
C LEU A 352 14.56 -7.93 -11.97
N ALA A 353 14.54 -7.80 -13.31
CA ALA A 353 13.51 -8.41 -14.14
C ALA A 353 13.51 -9.95 -14.02
N GLN A 354 14.68 -10.60 -13.96
CA GLN A 354 14.77 -12.03 -13.71
C GLN A 354 14.26 -12.43 -12.31
N TYR A 355 14.54 -11.60 -11.30
CA TYR A 355 14.04 -11.79 -9.95
C TYR A 355 12.51 -11.68 -9.87
N LEU A 356 11.92 -10.68 -10.53
CA LEU A 356 10.48 -10.43 -10.54
C LEU A 356 9.70 -11.37 -11.50
N GLY A 357 10.39 -12.02 -12.46
CA GLY A 357 9.75 -12.93 -13.39
C GLY A 357 8.65 -12.27 -14.23
N GLU A 358 7.45 -12.80 -14.18
CA GLU A 358 6.28 -12.29 -14.91
C GLU A 358 5.87 -10.87 -14.52
N PHE A 359 6.22 -10.42 -13.31
CA PHE A 359 5.95 -9.06 -12.84
C PHE A 359 6.98 -8.02 -13.30
N SER A 360 7.97 -8.41 -14.11
CA SER A 360 9.05 -7.53 -14.56
C SER A 360 8.59 -6.33 -15.41
N PHE A 361 7.43 -6.42 -16.04
CA PHE A 361 6.85 -5.30 -16.81
C PHE A 361 6.58 -4.06 -15.94
N LEU A 362 6.33 -4.25 -14.63
CA LEU A 362 6.08 -3.16 -13.68
C LEU A 362 7.27 -2.21 -13.54
N LEU A 363 8.50 -2.71 -13.74
CA LEU A 363 9.71 -1.90 -13.68
C LEU A 363 9.77 -0.81 -14.77
N LYS A 364 8.95 -0.94 -15.81
CA LYS A 364 8.83 0.10 -16.84
C LYS A 364 8.05 1.32 -16.34
N ILE A 365 7.25 1.15 -15.28
CA ILE A 365 6.29 2.13 -14.81
C ILE A 365 6.65 2.61 -13.43
N PHE A 366 7.02 1.71 -12.53
CA PHE A 366 7.30 2.01 -11.12
C PHE A 366 8.61 1.38 -10.66
N LEU A 367 9.23 2.03 -9.68
CA LEU A 367 10.44 1.54 -9.03
C LEU A 367 10.12 1.16 -7.57
N PRO A 368 10.40 -0.08 -7.14
CA PRO A 368 10.22 -0.50 -5.76
C PRO A 368 11.36 0.00 -4.86
N ASP A 369 11.08 0.13 -3.58
CA ASP A 369 12.11 0.17 -2.53
C ASP A 369 12.27 -1.20 -1.90
N LEU A 370 11.16 -1.74 -1.40
CA LEU A 370 11.09 -3.07 -0.82
C LEU A 370 10.17 -3.96 -1.65
N THR A 371 10.59 -5.20 -1.86
CA THR A 371 9.72 -6.26 -2.38
C THR A 371 9.60 -7.35 -1.33
N LEU A 372 8.37 -7.66 -0.91
CA LEU A 372 8.08 -8.67 0.08
C LEU A 372 7.51 -9.92 -0.59
N GLY A 373 8.26 -11.01 -0.56
CA GLY A 373 7.81 -12.33 -0.98
C GLY A 373 7.08 -13.03 0.17
N LEU A 374 5.78 -13.21 0.04
CA LEU A 374 4.90 -13.66 1.12
C LEU A 374 4.23 -15.02 0.81
N LYS A 375 4.79 -15.77 -0.15
CA LYS A 375 4.25 -17.07 -0.58
C LYS A 375 4.11 -18.06 0.57
N ASP A 376 5.12 -18.14 1.41
CA ASP A 376 5.22 -19.11 2.49
C ASP A 376 4.68 -18.60 3.84
N CYS A 377 4.31 -17.33 3.92
CA CYS A 377 3.72 -16.73 5.12
C CYS A 377 2.25 -17.16 5.25
N ARG A 378 1.83 -17.65 6.41
CA ARG A 378 0.46 -18.10 6.66
C ARG A 378 -0.23 -17.30 7.75
N THR A 379 0.52 -16.92 8.77
CA THR A 379 0.03 -16.24 9.96
C THR A 379 0.43 -14.76 9.94
N TYR A 380 -0.19 -13.98 10.81
CA TYR A 380 0.24 -12.60 11.09
C TYR A 380 1.74 -12.55 11.43
N ALA A 381 2.20 -13.45 12.28
CA ALA A 381 3.58 -13.50 12.75
C ALA A 381 4.59 -13.74 11.63
N ASP A 382 4.26 -14.61 10.64
CA ASP A 382 5.12 -14.84 9.49
C ASP A 382 5.30 -13.56 8.66
N VAL A 383 4.18 -12.89 8.35
CA VAL A 383 4.18 -11.65 7.54
C VAL A 383 4.88 -10.52 8.29
N TYR A 384 4.61 -10.39 9.60
CA TYR A 384 5.25 -9.40 10.48
C TYR A 384 6.78 -9.55 10.46
N ALA A 385 7.27 -10.79 10.60
CA ALA A 385 8.70 -11.09 10.59
C ALA A 385 9.37 -10.63 9.29
N VAL A 386 8.78 -10.95 8.13
CA VAL A 386 9.30 -10.52 6.82
C VAL A 386 9.26 -8.99 6.68
N ALA A 387 8.15 -8.37 7.06
CA ALA A 387 8.00 -6.92 6.94
C ALA A 387 9.03 -6.16 7.78
N VAL A 388 9.25 -6.58 9.03
CA VAL A 388 10.23 -5.94 9.93
C VAL A 388 11.66 -6.11 9.40
N HIS A 389 11.99 -7.28 8.82
CA HIS A 389 13.29 -7.52 8.20
C HIS A 389 13.59 -6.51 7.09
N GLU A 390 12.67 -6.37 6.13
CA GLU A 390 12.85 -5.45 5.01
C GLU A 390 12.83 -3.96 5.44
N LEU A 391 12.03 -3.61 6.45
CA LEU A 391 12.03 -2.26 7.03
C LEU A 391 13.36 -1.94 7.75
N ALA A 392 14.00 -2.94 8.37
CA ALA A 392 15.32 -2.77 8.98
C ALA A 392 16.39 -2.42 7.93
N HIS A 393 16.32 -3.04 6.75
CA HIS A 393 17.14 -2.65 5.62
C HIS A 393 16.90 -1.20 5.19
N ALA A 394 15.64 -0.77 5.09
CA ALA A 394 15.31 0.60 4.71
C ALA A 394 15.83 1.65 5.71
N SER A 395 15.80 1.35 7.02
CA SER A 395 16.44 2.18 8.04
C SER A 395 17.97 2.21 7.89
N HIS A 396 18.58 1.06 7.61
CA HIS A 396 20.02 0.96 7.39
C HIS A 396 20.45 1.75 6.14
N PHE A 397 19.65 1.70 5.06
CA PHE A 397 19.85 2.55 3.89
C PHE A 397 19.93 4.04 4.25
N MET A 398 19.06 4.52 5.13
CA MET A 398 19.03 5.92 5.57
C MET A 398 20.28 6.35 6.35
N LEU A 399 20.99 5.41 6.96
CA LEU A 399 22.24 5.66 7.68
C LEU A 399 23.47 5.43 6.81
N ALA A 400 23.51 4.31 6.08
CA ALA A 400 24.66 3.89 5.28
C ALA A 400 24.79 4.64 3.94
N GLY A 401 23.66 5.09 3.37
CA GLY A 401 23.61 5.87 2.14
C GLY A 401 23.66 5.05 0.85
N GLY A 402 23.46 5.75 -0.29
CA GLY A 402 23.30 5.15 -1.60
C GLY A 402 24.50 4.35 -2.11
N ASP A 403 25.74 4.78 -1.81
CA ASP A 403 26.96 4.10 -2.27
C ASP A 403 27.09 2.69 -1.65
N PHE A 404 26.80 2.56 -0.35
CA PHE A 404 26.74 1.27 0.33
C PHE A 404 25.65 0.40 -0.33
N TRP A 405 24.45 0.98 -0.51
CA TRP A 405 23.29 0.25 -0.98
C TRP A 405 23.38 -0.19 -2.44
N ASN A 406 24.04 0.58 -3.29
CA ASN A 406 24.35 0.18 -4.67
C ASN A 406 25.16 -1.14 -4.71
N ARG A 407 26.12 -1.31 -3.79
CA ARG A 407 26.91 -2.54 -3.70
C ARG A 407 26.13 -3.69 -3.07
N TYR A 408 25.40 -3.43 -1.99
CA TYR A 408 24.50 -4.40 -1.36
C TYR A 408 23.48 -4.96 -2.36
N ALA A 409 22.69 -4.09 -3.02
CA ALA A 409 21.67 -4.50 -3.97
C ALA A 409 22.24 -5.24 -5.18
N ARG A 410 23.41 -4.78 -5.69
CA ARG A 410 24.12 -5.47 -6.75
C ARG A 410 24.55 -6.88 -6.33
N PHE A 411 25.07 -7.05 -5.12
CA PHE A 411 25.46 -8.35 -4.60
C PHE A 411 24.23 -9.29 -4.52
N ILE A 412 23.15 -8.87 -3.86
CA ILE A 412 21.94 -9.67 -3.69
C ILE A 412 21.39 -10.15 -5.03
N LEU A 413 21.16 -9.24 -5.98
CA LEU A 413 20.61 -9.59 -7.29
C LEU A 413 21.55 -10.47 -8.14
N THR A 414 22.87 -10.18 -8.06
CA THR A 414 23.85 -10.99 -8.81
C THR A 414 23.94 -12.40 -8.23
N SER A 415 24.05 -12.52 -6.92
CA SER A 415 24.14 -13.80 -6.22
C SER A 415 22.90 -14.65 -6.45
N TYR A 416 21.71 -14.05 -6.36
CA TYR A 416 20.45 -14.74 -6.66
C TYR A 416 20.42 -15.34 -8.08
N VAL A 417 20.81 -14.56 -9.08
CA VAL A 417 20.81 -15.02 -10.47
C VAL A 417 21.92 -16.03 -10.77
N THR A 418 23.13 -15.82 -10.23
CA THR A 418 24.31 -16.65 -10.55
C THR A 418 24.39 -17.96 -9.77
N SER A 419 23.80 -18.03 -8.58
CA SER A 419 23.81 -19.21 -7.73
C SER A 419 22.63 -20.18 -7.97
N GLY A 420 21.86 -19.97 -9.04
CA GLY A 420 20.70 -20.80 -9.33
C GLY A 420 19.51 -20.51 -8.41
N PHE A 421 19.29 -19.23 -8.11
CA PHE A 421 18.23 -18.70 -7.25
C PHE A 421 18.41 -19.01 -5.76
N VAL A 422 19.65 -19.20 -5.31
CA VAL A 422 20.00 -19.25 -3.89
C VAL A 422 20.18 -17.80 -3.39
N THR A 423 19.37 -17.41 -2.43
CA THR A 423 19.49 -16.10 -1.78
C THR A 423 20.84 -15.99 -1.06
N TYR A 424 21.49 -14.83 -1.11
CA TYR A 424 22.72 -14.46 -0.42
C TYR A 424 24.03 -15.12 -0.91
N GLY A 425 24.05 -15.92 -1.97
CA GLY A 425 25.30 -16.51 -2.48
C GLY A 425 26.01 -17.42 -1.46
N MET A 426 27.34 -17.52 -1.59
CA MET A 426 28.19 -18.39 -0.76
C MET A 426 29.07 -17.62 0.23
N GLY A 427 29.05 -16.29 0.24
CA GLY A 427 29.87 -15.44 1.12
C GLY A 427 31.35 -15.33 0.70
N THR A 428 31.68 -15.72 -0.52
CA THR A 428 33.04 -15.66 -1.08
C THR A 428 33.15 -14.71 -2.26
N GLU A 429 32.03 -14.16 -2.71
CA GLU A 429 31.92 -13.28 -3.86
C GLU A 429 32.38 -11.86 -3.50
N GLU A 430 32.69 -11.08 -4.54
CA GLU A 430 33.01 -9.64 -4.37
C GLU A 430 31.81 -8.91 -3.76
N ASP A 431 32.04 -7.96 -2.87
CA ASP A 431 31.03 -7.18 -2.12
C ASP A 431 30.20 -7.99 -1.08
N ASN A 432 30.59 -9.23 -0.74
CA ASN A 432 29.90 -10.05 0.26
C ASN A 432 29.78 -9.36 1.63
N GLY A 433 30.77 -8.54 2.02
CA GLY A 433 30.75 -7.83 3.31
C GLY A 433 29.59 -6.84 3.44
N TYR A 434 29.14 -6.21 2.33
CA TYR A 434 27.96 -5.35 2.34
C TYR A 434 26.69 -6.16 2.66
N CYS A 435 26.60 -7.36 2.10
CA CYS A 435 25.52 -8.29 2.42
C CYS A 435 25.60 -8.74 3.88
N GLU A 436 26.78 -9.19 4.35
CA GLU A 436 26.97 -9.61 5.74
C GLU A 436 26.48 -8.56 6.75
N VAL A 437 26.92 -7.32 6.61
CA VAL A 437 26.54 -6.23 7.54
C VAL A 437 25.05 -5.90 7.43
N GLY A 438 24.49 -5.85 6.21
CA GLY A 438 23.08 -5.56 5.99
C GLY A 438 22.17 -6.64 6.55
N GLU A 439 22.49 -7.92 6.28
CA GLU A 439 21.70 -9.06 6.73
C GLU A 439 21.87 -9.34 8.23
N ASP A 440 23.07 -9.18 8.77
CA ASP A 440 23.30 -9.29 10.22
C ASP A 440 22.43 -8.30 10.99
N TRP A 441 22.32 -7.07 10.50
CA TRP A 441 21.46 -6.05 11.10
C TRP A 441 19.98 -6.41 10.96
N ALA A 442 19.51 -6.73 9.74
CA ALA A 442 18.10 -6.99 9.49
C ALA A 442 17.60 -8.23 10.25
N CYS A 443 18.33 -9.33 10.21
CA CYS A 443 18.00 -10.55 10.95
C CYS A 443 18.06 -10.37 12.48
N PHE A 444 19.03 -9.58 12.95
CA PHE A 444 19.12 -9.21 14.37
C PHE A 444 17.88 -8.43 14.81
N LEU A 445 17.53 -7.37 14.09
CA LEU A 445 16.39 -6.52 14.47
C LEU A 445 15.06 -7.26 14.31
N GLN A 446 14.91 -8.04 13.24
CA GLN A 446 13.78 -8.96 13.09
C GLN A 446 13.60 -9.85 14.31
N THR A 447 14.69 -10.43 14.81
CA THR A 447 14.66 -11.31 16.01
C THR A 447 14.26 -10.53 17.26
N VAL A 448 14.80 -9.34 17.46
CA VAL A 448 14.49 -8.50 18.63
C VAL A 448 13.02 -8.10 18.63
N LEU A 449 12.52 -7.52 17.53
CA LEU A 449 11.14 -7.06 17.45
C LEU A 449 10.12 -8.21 17.44
N TYR A 450 10.47 -9.33 16.82
CA TYR A 450 9.63 -10.54 16.89
C TYR A 450 9.52 -11.06 18.32
N ARG A 451 10.63 -11.16 19.04
CA ARG A 451 10.67 -11.54 20.46
C ARG A 451 9.87 -10.59 21.34
N ASP A 452 10.00 -9.29 21.11
CA ASP A 452 9.25 -8.26 21.87
C ASP A 452 7.74 -8.40 21.66
N ARG A 453 7.29 -8.79 20.44
CA ARG A 453 5.87 -8.97 20.12
C ARG A 453 5.32 -10.34 20.54
N TYR A 454 6.07 -11.43 20.34
CA TYR A 454 5.59 -12.81 20.50
C TYR A 454 6.23 -13.60 21.65
N GLY A 455 7.19 -13.01 22.34
CA GLY A 455 7.92 -13.67 23.43
C GLY A 455 9.14 -14.47 22.97
N GLU A 456 9.89 -14.97 23.96
CA GLU A 456 11.07 -15.81 23.71
C GLU A 456 10.63 -17.21 23.27
N GLY A 457 11.14 -17.71 22.18
CA GLY A 457 10.86 -19.08 21.70
C GLY A 457 10.81 -19.25 20.19
N SER A 458 10.83 -18.15 19.47
CA SER A 458 10.75 -18.12 18.01
C SER A 458 12.03 -17.56 17.40
N GLY A 459 12.94 -18.37 17.16
CA GLY A 459 14.11 -17.95 16.40
C GLY A 459 15.38 -17.88 17.22
N PRO A 460 16.59 -17.55 16.74
CA PRO A 460 16.89 -16.34 15.96
C PRO A 460 16.77 -16.55 14.45
N PHE A 461 16.41 -15.49 13.74
CA PHE A 461 16.35 -15.47 12.28
C PHE A 461 17.74 -15.39 11.64
N GLY A 462 17.87 -15.86 10.39
CA GLY A 462 19.09 -15.73 9.57
C GLY A 462 20.27 -16.63 9.94
N THR A 463 20.12 -17.52 10.92
CA THR A 463 21.23 -18.34 11.46
C THR A 463 21.67 -19.51 10.56
N ASN A 464 20.95 -19.78 9.49
CA ASN A 464 21.23 -20.87 8.55
C ASN A 464 22.08 -20.42 7.34
N HIS A 465 22.53 -19.17 7.35
CA HIS A 465 23.33 -18.58 6.28
C HIS A 465 24.80 -18.46 6.70
N TRP A 466 25.66 -17.97 5.78
CA TRP A 466 27.08 -17.78 6.02
C TRP A 466 27.41 -16.51 6.85
N PHE A 467 26.45 -15.58 6.99
CA PHE A 467 26.55 -14.43 7.91
C PHE A 467 26.02 -14.79 9.32
N HIS A 468 26.30 -13.94 10.32
CA HIS A 468 26.10 -14.32 11.71
C HIS A 468 25.42 -13.24 12.56
N PRO A 469 24.11 -13.03 12.45
CA PRO A 469 23.35 -12.05 13.26
C PRO A 469 23.44 -12.35 14.76
N GLN A 470 23.84 -13.58 15.14
CA GLN A 470 24.06 -13.98 16.52
C GLN A 470 25.14 -13.14 17.23
N VAL A 471 26.06 -12.51 16.50
CA VAL A 471 27.05 -11.56 17.04
C VAL A 471 26.33 -10.38 17.70
N LEU A 472 25.39 -9.79 16.99
CA LEU A 472 24.62 -8.62 17.46
C LEU A 472 23.65 -9.01 18.58
N LEU A 473 22.99 -10.19 18.48
CA LEU A 473 22.13 -10.72 19.54
C LEU A 473 22.91 -10.95 20.85
N LEU A 474 24.14 -11.48 20.77
CA LEU A 474 24.97 -11.67 21.96
C LEU A 474 25.38 -10.33 22.58
N LEU A 475 25.66 -9.31 21.78
CA LEU A 475 25.97 -7.97 22.28
C LEU A 475 24.75 -7.32 22.96
N GLU A 476 23.57 -7.46 22.37
CA GLU A 476 22.32 -6.97 22.94
C GLU A 476 22.03 -7.63 24.30
N GLN A 477 22.15 -8.95 24.41
CA GLN A 477 22.01 -9.67 25.66
C GLN A 477 22.99 -9.25 26.75
N ARG A 478 24.13 -8.66 26.36
CA ARG A 478 25.14 -8.11 27.27
C ARG A 478 24.98 -6.61 27.52
N GLY A 479 23.89 -6.01 27.09
CA GLY A 479 23.49 -4.63 27.38
C GLY A 479 23.86 -3.59 26.32
N LEU A 480 24.38 -4.00 25.16
CA LEU A 480 24.57 -3.08 24.02
C LEU A 480 23.28 -3.05 23.19
N SER A 481 22.42 -2.08 23.47
CA SER A 481 21.08 -1.99 22.86
C SER A 481 21.11 -1.86 21.34
N ALA A 482 20.01 -2.27 20.69
CA ALA A 482 19.84 -2.21 19.24
C ALA A 482 20.09 -0.79 18.68
N CYS A 483 19.57 0.24 19.33
CA CYS A 483 19.79 1.62 18.93
C CYS A 483 21.28 2.05 18.99
N LYS A 484 22.04 1.56 19.96
CA LYS A 484 23.50 1.81 20.01
C LYS A 484 24.23 1.06 18.89
N ILE A 485 23.86 -0.18 18.60
CA ILE A 485 24.42 -0.96 17.48
C ILE A 485 24.14 -0.21 16.17
N PHE A 486 22.93 0.30 15.98
CA PHE A 486 22.54 1.02 14.77
C PHE A 486 23.46 2.24 14.50
N GLN A 487 23.85 3.00 15.52
CA GLN A 487 24.64 4.23 15.36
C GLN A 487 25.99 4.02 14.66
N VAL A 488 26.48 2.79 14.61
CA VAL A 488 27.78 2.50 13.98
C VAL A 488 27.67 1.92 12.56
N LEU A 489 26.45 1.65 12.08
CA LEU A 489 26.18 1.00 10.77
C LEU A 489 26.15 2.01 9.61
N ASP A 490 27.04 2.99 9.58
CA ASP A 490 27.13 3.92 8.45
C ASP A 490 27.87 3.33 7.25
N GLY A 491 27.92 4.08 6.14
CA GLY A 491 28.48 3.63 4.87
C GLY A 491 29.95 3.23 4.87
N GLU A 492 30.69 3.49 5.95
CA GLU A 492 32.09 3.07 6.10
C GLU A 492 32.22 1.63 6.63
N VAL A 493 31.14 1.06 7.20
CA VAL A 493 31.11 -0.29 7.77
C VAL A 493 30.67 -1.28 6.70
N THR A 494 31.62 -1.66 5.86
CA THR A 494 31.38 -2.49 4.67
C THR A 494 31.66 -3.97 4.87
N ASP A 495 32.10 -4.38 6.07
CA ASP A 495 32.34 -5.76 6.45
C ASP A 495 32.36 -5.93 7.98
N LYS A 496 32.36 -7.17 8.42
CA LYS A 496 32.37 -7.58 9.84
C LYS A 496 33.60 -7.07 10.61
N THR A 497 34.76 -6.95 9.95
CA THR A 497 35.98 -6.47 10.58
C THR A 497 35.86 -4.98 10.92
N LEU A 498 35.34 -4.20 9.98
CA LEU A 498 35.07 -2.78 10.18
C LEU A 498 33.97 -2.55 11.21
N LEU A 499 32.92 -3.37 11.20
CA LEU A 499 31.87 -3.37 12.23
C LEU A 499 32.44 -3.57 13.62
N LYS A 500 33.26 -4.61 13.82
CA LYS A 500 33.96 -4.89 15.10
C LYS A 500 34.82 -3.69 15.54
N LYS A 501 35.61 -3.15 14.63
CA LYS A 501 36.48 -1.99 14.89
C LYS A 501 35.68 -0.78 15.33
N LYS A 502 34.60 -0.47 14.64
CA LYS A 502 33.77 0.71 14.90
C LYS A 502 33.00 0.56 16.21
N LEU A 503 32.38 -0.60 16.47
CA LEU A 503 31.77 -0.92 17.77
C LEU A 503 32.75 -0.72 18.92
N SER A 504 33.98 -1.27 18.81
CA SER A 504 35.00 -1.16 19.86
C SER A 504 35.49 0.26 20.10
N SER A 505 35.44 1.11 19.06
CA SER A 505 35.82 2.52 19.14
C SER A 505 34.74 3.39 19.78
N PHE A 506 33.49 3.14 19.43
CA PHE A 506 32.33 3.91 19.91
C PHE A 506 31.95 3.52 21.35
N TYR A 507 32.10 2.23 21.70
CA TYR A 507 31.70 1.64 22.98
C TYR A 507 32.88 0.91 23.64
N PRO A 508 33.93 1.65 24.06
CA PRO A 508 35.14 1.04 24.65
C PRO A 508 34.83 0.29 25.95
N GLU A 509 33.76 0.64 26.64
CA GLU A 509 33.27 -0.08 27.84
C GLU A 509 32.79 -1.51 27.53
N PHE A 510 32.35 -1.80 26.28
CA PHE A 510 31.94 -3.12 25.81
C PHE A 510 33.01 -3.87 25.02
N LYS A 511 34.26 -3.38 25.02
CA LYS A 511 35.35 -3.96 24.20
C LYS A 511 35.58 -5.45 24.45
N SER A 512 35.44 -5.89 25.70
CA SER A 512 35.60 -7.30 26.07
C SER A 512 34.49 -8.16 25.44
N GLU A 513 33.26 -7.74 25.60
CA GLU A 513 32.06 -8.38 25.09
C GLU A 513 32.06 -8.44 23.55
N ILE A 514 32.47 -7.33 22.90
CA ILE A 514 32.62 -7.26 21.44
C ILE A 514 33.65 -8.28 20.98
N ASN A 515 34.84 -8.31 21.59
CA ASN A 515 35.87 -9.29 21.20
C ASN A 515 35.40 -10.74 21.37
N GLN A 516 34.68 -11.05 22.44
CA GLN A 516 34.15 -12.40 22.70
C GLN A 516 33.04 -12.77 21.71
N ALA A 517 32.12 -11.84 21.39
CA ALA A 517 31.05 -12.08 20.45
C ALA A 517 31.59 -12.40 19.05
N PHE A 518 32.49 -11.55 18.55
CA PHE A 518 33.09 -11.75 17.24
C PHE A 518 34.02 -12.97 17.17
N ALA A 519 34.72 -13.34 18.26
CA ALA A 519 35.57 -14.55 18.28
C ALA A 519 34.75 -15.85 18.28
N ARG A 520 33.51 -15.81 18.76
CA ARG A 520 32.62 -16.98 18.80
C ARG A 520 32.05 -17.35 17.43
N TYR A 521 31.89 -16.37 16.53
CA TYR A 521 31.24 -16.52 15.26
C TYR A 521 32.15 -16.11 14.06
N ASN A 522 33.46 -16.30 14.22
CA ASN A 522 34.47 -16.13 13.16
C ASN A 522 34.69 -17.42 12.40
#